data_c98deb036a82fa791b125f69a391a37b
#
_entry.id   c98deb036a82fa791b125f69a391a37b
#
_cell.length_a   1.000
_cell.length_b   1.000
_cell.length_c   1.000
_cell.angle_alpha   90.00
_cell.angle_beta   90.00
_cell.angle_gamma   90.00
#
_symmetry.space_group_name_H-M   'P 1'
#
loop_
_entity.id
_entity.type
_entity.pdbx_description
1 polymer ?
#
loop_
_entity_poly.entity_id
_entity_poly.type
_entity_poly.pdbx_seq_one_letter_code
_entity_poly.pdbx_strand_id
1 'polypeptide(L)'
;MALMSPLWGPAWLGMEWGSRGSHGCPLPRSKAEAEAIEKELLEDYRFGRQQLIEIWGHACAMAVTKAFPLPSLPRKQPTVLVVCGPAQNGAIGLVCARHLRIFDYEPTIFYPKRSLDPLYRDFTTQCEKMDIPFLSYLPTEVQLINDAYNAVVDAVLGAEAELGEGRGPCAAILATLKHVRIPIVSLDVPSGWDVEAGSSGGISPDVLVSLMAPKQCARRFLGRQHFVAGRFVPYDVQKKFELNPPEYPGTECVVALRAPQ
;
A
#
# COMPACT_ATOMS: atom_id res chain seq x y z
N MET A 1 -40.68 -10.59 -15.22
CA MET A 1 -39.68 -9.58 -14.86
C MET A 1 -38.46 -10.34 -14.32
N ALA A 2 -37.47 -10.56 -15.18
CA ALA A 2 -36.24 -11.27 -14.82
C ALA A 2 -35.22 -10.25 -14.27
N LEU A 3 -34.79 -10.43 -13.03
CA LEU A 3 -33.71 -9.70 -12.39
C LEU A 3 -32.38 -10.14 -13.02
N MET A 4 -31.84 -9.30 -13.88
CA MET A 4 -30.47 -9.46 -14.38
C MET A 4 -29.49 -9.12 -13.24
N SER A 5 -28.83 -10.11 -12.68
CA SER A 5 -27.64 -9.95 -11.84
C SER A 5 -26.50 -9.38 -12.69
N PRO A 6 -25.72 -8.42 -12.21
CA PRO A 6 -24.55 -7.95 -12.94
C PRO A 6 -23.44 -9.00 -12.90
N LEU A 7 -23.16 -9.61 -14.05
CA LEU A 7 -21.99 -10.44 -14.33
C LEU A 7 -20.74 -9.56 -14.46
N TRP A 8 -20.22 -9.07 -13.34
CA TRP A 8 -18.89 -8.49 -13.26
C TRP A 8 -18.09 -9.26 -12.22
N GLY A 9 -17.55 -10.40 -12.62
CA GLY A 9 -16.46 -11.02 -11.88
C GLY A 9 -15.23 -10.09 -11.93
N PRO A 10 -14.33 -10.13 -10.91
CA PRO A 10 -13.16 -9.28 -10.87
C PRO A 10 -12.28 -9.53 -12.10
N ALA A 11 -11.95 -8.45 -12.81
CA ALA A 11 -11.17 -8.45 -14.06
C ALA A 11 -9.74 -9.02 -13.95
N TRP A 12 -9.37 -9.51 -12.77
CA TRP A 12 -8.04 -10.02 -12.44
C TRP A 12 -7.91 -11.55 -12.51
N LEU A 13 -9.01 -12.28 -12.68
CA LEU A 13 -9.03 -13.76 -12.71
C LEU A 13 -8.28 -14.38 -13.91
N GLY A 14 -7.67 -13.59 -14.78
CA GLY A 14 -6.90 -14.02 -15.93
C GLY A 14 -5.55 -13.36 -16.09
N MET A 15 -5.01 -12.72 -15.05
CA MET A 15 -3.68 -12.10 -15.11
C MET A 15 -2.63 -13.21 -15.26
N GLU A 16 -2.30 -13.59 -16.48
CA GLU A 16 -1.07 -14.33 -16.74
C GLU A 16 0.10 -13.41 -16.42
N TRP A 17 0.68 -13.58 -15.25
CA TRP A 17 1.96 -13.00 -14.90
C TRP A 17 2.98 -13.49 -15.93
N GLY A 18 3.40 -12.59 -16.82
CA GLY A 18 4.14 -12.92 -18.02
C GLY A 18 5.27 -13.92 -17.79
N SER A 19 5.36 -14.89 -18.68
CA SER A 19 6.57 -15.66 -18.87
C SER A 19 7.72 -14.71 -19.17
N ARG A 20 8.96 -15.06 -18.78
CA ARG A 20 10.18 -14.28 -19.11
C ARG A 20 10.14 -13.86 -20.56
N GLY A 21 9.92 -12.57 -20.83
CA GLY A 21 9.94 -12.03 -22.18
C GLY A 21 8.76 -11.14 -22.61
N SER A 22 7.67 -11.01 -21.82
CA SER A 22 6.62 -10.05 -22.14
C SER A 22 7.00 -8.66 -21.64
N HIS A 23 7.27 -7.73 -22.58
CA HIS A 23 7.55 -6.33 -22.24
C HIS A 23 6.35 -5.71 -21.52
N GLY A 24 6.60 -5.13 -20.34
CA GLY A 24 5.63 -4.27 -19.63
C GLY A 24 4.84 -4.92 -18.49
N CYS A 25 5.05 -6.20 -18.16
CA CYS A 25 4.48 -6.81 -16.95
C CYS A 25 5.59 -7.12 -15.94
N PRO A 26 5.65 -6.43 -14.79
CA PRO A 26 6.67 -6.70 -13.78
C PRO A 26 6.49 -8.09 -13.20
N LEU A 27 7.56 -8.87 -13.13
CA LEU A 27 7.54 -10.19 -12.48
C LEU A 27 7.44 -10.04 -10.98
N PRO A 28 6.55 -10.77 -10.30
CA PRO A 28 6.47 -10.78 -8.85
C PRO A 28 7.75 -11.30 -8.20
N ARG A 29 8.18 -10.64 -7.13
CA ARG A 29 9.42 -10.90 -6.40
C ARG A 29 9.19 -11.68 -5.13
N SER A 30 10.12 -12.57 -4.82
CA SER A 30 10.21 -13.19 -3.51
C SER A 30 10.63 -12.15 -2.45
N LYS A 31 10.42 -12.49 -1.18
CA LYS A 31 10.88 -11.66 -0.06
C LYS A 31 12.39 -11.42 -0.14
N ALA A 32 13.16 -12.48 -0.36
CA ALA A 32 14.63 -12.43 -0.45
C ALA A 32 15.13 -11.54 -1.60
N GLU A 33 14.48 -11.59 -2.78
CA GLU A 33 14.82 -10.71 -3.90
C GLU A 33 14.51 -9.24 -3.58
N ALA A 34 13.37 -8.95 -2.95
CA ALA A 34 13.00 -7.60 -2.56
C ALA A 34 13.99 -7.01 -1.55
N GLU A 35 14.38 -7.78 -0.54
CA GLU A 35 15.38 -7.40 0.45
C GLU A 35 16.77 -7.18 -0.19
N ALA A 36 17.16 -8.01 -1.15
CA ALA A 36 18.42 -7.86 -1.87
C ALA A 36 18.46 -6.56 -2.70
N ILE A 37 17.35 -6.20 -3.36
CA ILE A 37 17.23 -4.95 -4.11
C ILE A 37 17.34 -3.75 -3.16
N GLU A 38 16.58 -3.76 -2.06
CA GLU A 38 16.63 -2.66 -1.09
C GLU A 38 18.02 -2.50 -0.48
N LYS A 39 18.67 -3.60 -0.12
CA LYS A 39 20.04 -3.60 0.38
C LYS A 39 21.01 -2.96 -0.61
N GLU A 40 20.95 -3.31 -1.90
CA GLU A 40 21.81 -2.72 -2.92
C GLU A 40 21.56 -1.21 -3.08
N LEU A 41 20.30 -0.79 -3.06
CA LEU A 41 19.96 0.64 -3.09
C LEU A 41 20.57 1.40 -1.90
N LEU A 42 20.53 0.84 -0.71
CA LEU A 42 21.04 1.47 0.51
C LEU A 42 22.58 1.44 0.57
N GLU A 43 23.19 0.29 0.29
CA GLU A 43 24.63 0.08 0.51
C GLU A 43 25.49 0.50 -0.67
N ASP A 44 25.13 0.13 -1.90
CA ASP A 44 25.95 0.38 -3.09
C ASP A 44 25.60 1.73 -3.73
N TYR A 45 24.31 2.03 -3.88
CA TYR A 45 23.84 3.29 -4.46
C TYR A 45 23.73 4.44 -3.45
N ARG A 46 23.87 4.15 -2.16
CA ARG A 46 23.85 5.15 -1.08
C ARG A 46 22.56 5.94 -0.98
N PHE A 47 21.41 5.35 -1.37
CA PHE A 47 20.12 5.94 -1.02
C PHE A 47 19.96 5.97 0.49
N GLY A 48 19.50 7.10 1.05
CA GLY A 48 19.15 7.16 2.47
C GLY A 48 17.80 6.48 2.74
N ARG A 49 17.65 5.84 3.90
CA ARG A 49 16.36 5.28 4.34
C ARG A 49 15.24 6.31 4.27
N GLN A 50 15.51 7.53 4.74
CA GLN A 50 14.56 8.64 4.66
C GLN A 50 14.15 8.94 3.22
N GLN A 51 15.10 8.92 2.30
CA GLN A 51 14.86 9.18 0.88
C GLN A 51 13.95 8.11 0.28
N LEU A 52 14.20 6.82 0.54
CA LEU A 52 13.38 5.73 0.02
C LEU A 52 11.95 5.79 0.57
N ILE A 53 11.80 6.00 1.88
CA ILE A 53 10.48 6.10 2.53
C ILE A 53 9.70 7.30 1.98
N GLU A 54 10.36 8.43 1.73
CA GLU A 54 9.73 9.61 1.13
C GLU A 54 9.25 9.33 -0.29
N ILE A 55 10.06 8.71 -1.13
CA ILE A 55 9.70 8.32 -2.50
C ILE A 55 8.49 7.38 -2.50
N TRP A 56 8.53 6.34 -1.67
CA TRP A 56 7.45 5.37 -1.57
C TRP A 56 6.17 5.96 -1.00
N GLY A 57 6.27 6.73 0.07
CA GLY A 57 5.11 7.37 0.70
C GLY A 57 4.40 8.36 -0.22
N HIS A 58 5.17 9.17 -0.94
CA HIS A 58 4.64 10.07 -1.97
C HIS A 58 3.92 9.28 -3.08
N ALA A 59 4.56 8.24 -3.62
CA ALA A 59 3.97 7.42 -4.66
C ALA A 59 2.69 6.69 -4.18
N CYS A 60 2.66 6.23 -2.92
CA CYS A 60 1.45 5.67 -2.31
C CYS A 60 0.31 6.69 -2.24
N ALA A 61 0.60 7.93 -1.84
CA ALA A 61 -0.40 9.00 -1.83
C ALA A 61 -0.95 9.27 -3.23
N MET A 62 -0.09 9.30 -4.25
CA MET A 62 -0.52 9.44 -5.64
C MET A 62 -1.39 8.27 -6.10
N ALA A 63 -1.08 7.04 -5.69
CA ALA A 63 -1.92 5.88 -5.99
C ALA A 63 -3.31 6.02 -5.35
N VAL A 64 -3.38 6.48 -4.11
CA VAL A 64 -4.67 6.78 -3.42
C VAL A 64 -5.47 7.81 -4.19
N THR A 65 -4.85 8.91 -4.65
CA THR A 65 -5.55 9.94 -5.42
C THR A 65 -6.05 9.43 -6.76
N LYS A 66 -5.34 8.50 -7.39
CA LYS A 66 -5.78 7.85 -8.64
C LYS A 66 -6.94 6.88 -8.41
N ALA A 67 -6.92 6.14 -7.32
CA ALA A 67 -7.98 5.20 -6.96
C ALA A 67 -9.26 5.89 -6.47
N PHE A 68 -9.11 7.00 -5.76
CA PHE A 68 -10.19 7.74 -5.10
C PHE A 68 -10.07 9.25 -5.37
N PRO A 69 -10.26 9.70 -6.62
CA PRO A 69 -10.17 11.12 -6.95
C PRO A 69 -11.23 11.94 -6.19
N LEU A 70 -10.86 13.14 -5.72
CA LEU A 70 -11.71 14.01 -4.92
C LEU A 70 -13.15 14.17 -5.46
N PRO A 71 -13.36 14.42 -6.78
CA PRO A 71 -14.71 14.61 -7.31
C PRO A 71 -15.60 13.36 -7.25
N SER A 72 -14.99 12.18 -7.12
CA SER A 72 -15.73 10.89 -7.13
C SER A 72 -15.92 10.27 -5.75
N LEU A 73 -15.51 10.97 -4.70
CA LEU A 73 -15.66 10.48 -3.33
C LEU A 73 -17.15 10.45 -2.93
N PRO A 74 -17.61 9.36 -2.28
CA PRO A 74 -19.01 9.24 -1.86
C PRO A 74 -19.38 10.23 -0.75
N ARG A 75 -18.39 10.69 0.02
CA ARG A 75 -18.58 11.66 1.10
C ARG A 75 -18.11 13.04 0.66
N LYS A 76 -18.80 14.08 1.12
CA LYS A 76 -18.42 15.47 0.86
C LYS A 76 -17.03 15.81 1.43
N GLN A 77 -16.72 15.29 2.63
CA GLN A 77 -15.41 15.43 3.24
C GLN A 77 -14.46 14.33 2.73
N PRO A 78 -13.27 14.69 2.22
CA PRO A 78 -12.33 13.74 1.63
C PRO A 78 -11.50 13.01 2.69
N THR A 79 -12.17 12.39 3.64
CA THR A 79 -11.57 11.71 4.80
C THR A 79 -10.96 10.37 4.41
N VAL A 80 -9.77 10.09 4.94
CA VAL A 80 -9.04 8.83 4.76
C VAL A 80 -8.44 8.43 6.11
N LEU A 81 -8.65 7.19 6.53
CA LEU A 81 -8.00 6.63 7.72
C LEU A 81 -6.71 5.93 7.31
N VAL A 82 -5.57 6.35 7.86
CA VAL A 82 -4.28 5.72 7.62
C VAL A 82 -3.86 4.96 8.89
N VAL A 83 -3.75 3.65 8.78
CA VAL A 83 -3.39 2.77 9.90
C VAL A 83 -1.94 2.36 9.78
N CYS A 84 -1.10 2.84 10.71
CA CYS A 84 0.34 2.68 10.68
C CYS A 84 0.84 1.69 11.72
N GLY A 85 1.70 0.76 11.31
CA GLY A 85 2.46 -0.11 12.19
C GLY A 85 3.81 0.49 12.62
N PRO A 86 4.56 -0.20 13.50
CA PRO A 86 5.79 0.32 14.09
C PRO A 86 7.03 0.22 13.19
N ALA A 87 6.96 -0.54 12.10
CA ALA A 87 8.07 -0.79 11.17
C ALA A 87 8.05 0.16 9.95
N GLN A 88 8.87 -0.10 8.94
CA GLN A 88 9.03 0.74 7.76
C GLN A 88 7.72 0.99 7.02
N ASN A 89 6.85 -0.03 6.91
CA ASN A 89 5.55 0.15 6.25
C ASN A 89 4.70 1.24 6.93
N GLY A 90 4.72 1.31 8.27
CA GLY A 90 4.08 2.37 9.03
C GLY A 90 4.68 3.76 8.75
N ALA A 91 6.00 3.85 8.61
CA ALA A 91 6.67 5.09 8.24
C ALA A 91 6.26 5.56 6.82
N ILE A 92 6.15 4.63 5.87
CA ILE A 92 5.61 4.91 4.53
C ILE A 92 4.17 5.41 4.63
N GLY A 93 3.35 4.82 5.50
CA GLY A 93 1.99 5.28 5.80
C GLY A 93 1.94 6.71 6.35
N LEU A 94 2.83 7.07 7.27
CA LEU A 94 2.94 8.45 7.80
C LEU A 94 3.25 9.45 6.68
N VAL A 95 4.22 9.13 5.83
CA VAL A 95 4.58 9.99 4.68
C VAL A 95 3.43 10.07 3.68
N CYS A 96 2.75 8.95 3.42
CA CYS A 96 1.54 8.91 2.57
C CYS A 96 0.46 9.86 3.13
N ALA A 97 0.16 9.79 4.41
CA ALA A 97 -0.80 10.68 5.06
C ALA A 97 -0.42 12.14 4.92
N ARG A 98 0.85 12.48 5.12
CA ARG A 98 1.37 13.84 4.97
C ARG A 98 1.16 14.38 3.55
N HIS A 99 1.45 13.58 2.52
CA HIS A 99 1.20 13.96 1.13
C HIS A 99 -0.29 14.05 0.80
N LEU A 100 -1.12 13.15 1.32
CA LEU A 100 -2.57 13.24 1.14
C LEU A 100 -3.13 14.56 1.68
N ARG A 101 -2.59 15.07 2.80
CA ARG A 101 -2.96 16.40 3.33
C ARG A 101 -2.66 17.52 2.34
N ILE A 102 -1.52 17.45 1.66
CA ILE A 102 -1.11 18.43 0.62
C ILE A 102 -1.99 18.29 -0.64
N PHE A 103 -2.52 17.10 -0.90
CA PHE A 103 -3.41 16.81 -2.03
C PHE A 103 -4.91 17.09 -1.72
N ASP A 104 -5.18 17.89 -0.69
CA ASP A 104 -6.52 18.31 -0.27
C ASP A 104 -7.41 17.18 0.28
N TYR A 105 -6.81 16.06 0.71
CA TYR A 105 -7.51 15.05 1.52
C TYR A 105 -7.45 15.41 3.01
N GLU A 106 -8.36 14.82 3.78
CA GLU A 106 -8.39 14.93 5.24
C GLU A 106 -7.97 13.60 5.88
N PRO A 107 -6.66 13.30 5.94
CA PRO A 107 -6.19 12.07 6.58
C PRO A 107 -6.32 12.15 8.09
N THR A 108 -6.65 11.02 8.70
CA THR A 108 -6.54 10.76 10.14
C THR A 108 -5.64 9.55 10.31
N ILE A 109 -4.71 9.59 11.26
CA ILE A 109 -3.75 8.52 11.48
C ILE A 109 -4.10 7.75 12.73
N PHE A 110 -4.07 6.43 12.65
CA PHE A 110 -4.04 5.53 13.79
C PHE A 110 -2.67 4.87 13.87
N TYR A 111 -1.90 5.21 14.90
CA TYR A 111 -0.53 4.74 15.11
C TYR A 111 -0.34 4.29 16.57
N PRO A 112 -0.86 3.11 16.95
CA PRO A 112 -0.96 2.71 18.35
C PRO A 112 0.39 2.38 18.98
N LYS A 113 1.31 1.76 18.24
CA LYS A 113 2.65 1.44 18.70
C LYS A 113 3.67 2.27 17.92
N ARG A 114 3.91 3.48 18.42
CA ARG A 114 4.88 4.38 17.81
C ARG A 114 6.29 3.80 17.88
N SER A 115 7.02 3.89 16.79
CA SER A 115 8.41 3.45 16.71
C SER A 115 9.31 4.30 17.60
N LEU A 116 10.38 3.69 18.12
CA LEU A 116 11.45 4.40 18.82
C LEU A 116 12.55 4.90 17.86
N ASP A 117 12.50 4.48 16.59
CA ASP A 117 13.44 4.94 15.56
C ASP A 117 13.32 6.46 15.39
N PRO A 118 14.44 7.22 15.55
CA PRO A 118 14.43 8.69 15.43
C PRO A 118 13.87 9.18 14.10
N LEU A 119 14.17 8.48 12.99
CA LEU A 119 13.67 8.84 11.67
C LEU A 119 12.13 8.75 11.61
N TYR A 120 11.54 7.68 12.16
CA TYR A 120 10.08 7.52 12.15
C TYR A 120 9.39 8.50 13.09
N ARG A 121 10.07 8.90 14.17
CA ARG A 121 9.60 9.98 15.05
C ARG A 121 9.58 11.33 14.33
N ASP A 122 10.53 11.60 13.45
CA ASP A 122 10.54 12.81 12.62
C ASP A 122 9.32 12.85 11.69
N PHE A 123 8.99 11.74 11.02
CA PHE A 123 7.78 11.67 10.22
C PHE A 123 6.50 11.88 11.03
N THR A 124 6.44 11.34 12.25
CA THR A 124 5.32 11.59 13.17
C THR A 124 5.21 13.08 13.50
N THR A 125 6.33 13.73 13.85
CA THR A 125 6.39 15.15 14.15
C THR A 125 5.93 16.01 12.96
N GLN A 126 6.33 15.64 11.73
CA GLN A 126 5.89 16.33 10.52
C GLN A 126 4.36 16.25 10.35
N CYS A 127 3.76 15.08 10.56
CA CYS A 127 2.31 14.93 10.50
C CYS A 127 1.61 15.77 11.59
N GLU A 128 2.10 15.74 12.82
CA GLU A 128 1.55 16.52 13.93
C GLU A 128 1.65 18.03 13.68
N LYS A 129 2.75 18.51 13.11
CA LYS A 129 2.96 19.92 12.76
C LYS A 129 2.11 20.39 11.57
N MET A 130 1.58 19.48 10.79
CA MET A 130 0.63 19.76 9.71
C MET A 130 -0.84 19.57 10.14
N ASP A 131 -1.09 19.52 11.44
CA ASP A 131 -2.42 19.37 12.03
C ASP A 131 -3.18 18.12 11.52
N ILE A 132 -2.45 17.02 11.25
CA ILE A 132 -3.07 15.75 10.93
C ILE A 132 -3.45 15.06 12.25
N PRO A 133 -4.75 14.76 12.47
CA PRO A 133 -5.19 14.14 13.72
C PRO A 133 -4.70 12.71 13.87
N PHE A 134 -4.32 12.37 15.10
CA PHE A 134 -3.97 11.01 15.51
C PHE A 134 -5.06 10.47 16.43
N LEU A 135 -5.63 9.29 16.08
CA LEU A 135 -6.57 8.59 16.95
C LEU A 135 -5.84 7.96 18.13
N SER A 136 -6.40 8.09 19.31
CA SER A 136 -5.93 7.41 20.53
C SER A 136 -6.33 5.95 20.60
N TYR A 137 -7.43 5.57 19.93
CA TYR A 137 -7.90 4.20 19.80
C TYR A 137 -8.62 3.99 18.47
N LEU A 138 -8.60 2.76 17.97
CA LEU A 138 -9.39 2.37 16.81
C LEU A 138 -10.80 1.97 17.31
N PRO A 139 -11.88 2.54 16.74
CA PRO A 139 -13.23 2.15 17.12
C PRO A 139 -13.44 0.64 16.96
N THR A 140 -13.98 0.00 17.99
CA THR A 140 -14.36 -1.42 17.94
C THR A 140 -15.62 -1.63 17.11
N GLU A 141 -16.50 -0.63 17.08
CA GLU A 141 -17.66 -0.59 16.21
C GLU A 141 -17.23 -0.19 14.81
N VAL A 142 -17.09 -1.16 13.93
CA VAL A 142 -16.64 -0.99 12.54
C VAL A 142 -17.51 0.03 11.78
N GLN A 143 -18.80 0.15 12.15
CA GLN A 143 -19.70 1.11 11.51
C GLN A 143 -19.22 2.55 11.68
N LEU A 144 -18.59 2.89 12.80
CA LEU A 144 -18.03 4.24 13.01
C LEU A 144 -16.92 4.55 12.01
N ILE A 145 -16.11 3.56 11.63
CA ILE A 145 -15.10 3.70 10.61
C ILE A 145 -15.76 3.86 9.23
N ASN A 146 -16.72 3.00 8.90
CA ASN A 146 -17.45 3.05 7.65
C ASN A 146 -18.19 4.37 7.44
N ASP A 147 -18.68 4.97 8.52
CA ASP A 147 -19.43 6.23 8.46
C ASP A 147 -18.54 7.48 8.45
N ALA A 148 -17.31 7.39 8.95
CA ALA A 148 -16.41 8.54 9.07
C ALA A 148 -15.48 8.73 7.87
N TYR A 149 -15.09 7.64 7.17
CA TYR A 149 -14.03 7.69 6.17
C TYR A 149 -14.50 7.20 4.79
N ASN A 150 -13.83 7.68 3.72
CA ASN A 150 -14.05 7.20 2.34
C ASN A 150 -13.22 5.96 2.03
N ALA A 151 -12.06 5.81 2.64
CA ALA A 151 -11.16 4.69 2.46
C ALA A 151 -10.25 4.51 3.67
N VAL A 152 -9.69 3.32 3.81
CA VAL A 152 -8.64 2.99 4.80
C VAL A 152 -7.36 2.66 4.05
N VAL A 153 -6.25 3.24 4.48
CA VAL A 153 -4.90 2.85 4.03
C VAL A 153 -4.31 1.89 5.06
N ASP A 154 -4.02 0.67 4.62
CA ASP A 154 -3.36 -0.36 5.41
C ASP A 154 -1.84 -0.23 5.26
N ALA A 155 -1.21 0.32 6.29
CA ALA A 155 0.23 0.44 6.45
C ALA A 155 0.71 -0.20 7.76
N VAL A 156 0.07 -1.32 8.17
CA VAL A 156 0.31 -1.94 9.48
C VAL A 156 1.55 -2.82 9.48
N LEU A 157 1.62 -3.82 8.61
CA LEU A 157 2.69 -4.82 8.60
C LEU A 157 3.58 -4.77 7.34
N GLY A 158 2.98 -4.82 6.14
CA GLY A 158 3.75 -4.86 4.90
C GLY A 158 4.57 -6.15 4.72
N ALA A 159 5.66 -6.03 3.94
CA ALA A 159 6.52 -7.17 3.59
C ALA A 159 7.54 -7.56 4.67
N GLU A 160 7.84 -6.65 5.60
CA GLU A 160 8.83 -6.87 6.67
C GLU A 160 8.30 -7.68 7.85
N ALA A 161 6.98 -7.87 7.94
CA ALA A 161 6.37 -8.61 9.02
C ALA A 161 6.78 -10.08 9.00
N GLU A 162 7.26 -10.58 10.11
CA GLU A 162 7.42 -12.01 10.32
C GLU A 162 6.06 -12.66 10.59
N LEU A 163 5.88 -13.91 10.13
CA LEU A 163 4.63 -14.68 10.27
C LEU A 163 4.10 -14.82 11.73
N GLY A 164 4.90 -14.44 12.72
CA GLY A 164 4.54 -14.44 14.15
C GLY A 164 3.98 -13.12 14.70
N GLU A 165 4.04 -12.04 13.96
CA GLU A 165 3.67 -10.70 14.45
C GLU A 165 2.15 -10.42 14.46
N GLY A 166 1.34 -11.37 14.01
CA GLY A 166 -0.12 -11.34 14.13
C GLY A 166 -0.64 -11.51 15.57
N ARG A 167 0.22 -11.40 16.59
CA ARG A 167 -0.13 -11.45 18.01
C ARG A 167 0.05 -10.07 18.64
N GLY A 168 -0.85 -9.72 19.54
CA GLY A 168 -0.82 -8.41 20.22
C GLY A 168 -1.64 -7.32 19.51
N PRO A 169 -1.24 -6.05 19.62
CA PRO A 169 -2.04 -4.92 19.09
C PRO A 169 -2.37 -5.02 17.59
N CYS A 170 -1.46 -5.56 16.78
CA CYS A 170 -1.68 -5.75 15.35
C CYS A 170 -2.79 -6.76 15.06
N ALA A 171 -2.92 -7.83 15.84
CA ALA A 171 -3.98 -8.83 15.65
C ALA A 171 -5.37 -8.23 15.81
N ALA A 172 -5.56 -7.38 16.82
CA ALA A 172 -6.83 -6.70 17.06
C ALA A 172 -7.16 -5.71 15.93
N ILE A 173 -6.16 -4.98 15.43
CA ILE A 173 -6.30 -4.06 14.30
C ILE A 173 -6.74 -4.83 13.05
N LEU A 174 -6.05 -5.91 12.72
CA LEU A 174 -6.38 -6.74 11.55
C LEU A 174 -7.76 -7.37 11.67
N ALA A 175 -8.16 -7.80 12.88
CA ALA A 175 -9.50 -8.31 13.13
C ALA A 175 -10.57 -7.23 12.84
N THR A 176 -10.34 -5.99 13.23
CA THR A 176 -11.23 -4.87 12.92
C THR A 176 -11.26 -4.58 11.42
N LEU A 177 -10.10 -4.50 10.77
CA LEU A 177 -10.00 -4.18 9.34
C LEU A 177 -10.67 -5.22 8.45
N LYS A 178 -10.73 -6.49 8.85
CA LYS A 178 -11.46 -7.55 8.12
C LYS A 178 -12.95 -7.26 7.97
N HIS A 179 -13.53 -6.50 8.88
CA HIS A 179 -14.96 -6.20 8.91
C HIS A 179 -15.31 -4.82 8.33
N VAL A 180 -14.30 -4.03 7.97
CA VAL A 180 -14.49 -2.73 7.31
C VAL A 180 -15.12 -2.96 5.93
N ARG A 181 -16.13 -2.14 5.59
CA ARG A 181 -16.88 -2.23 4.32
C ARG A 181 -16.51 -1.15 3.31
N ILE A 182 -15.87 -0.08 3.76
CA ILE A 182 -15.29 0.92 2.86
C ILE A 182 -14.01 0.37 2.23
N PRO A 183 -13.58 0.90 1.08
CA PRO A 183 -12.40 0.40 0.39
C PRO A 183 -11.13 0.43 1.25
N ILE A 184 -10.34 -0.62 1.14
CA ILE A 184 -9.01 -0.73 1.78
C ILE A 184 -7.94 -0.66 0.69
N VAL A 185 -6.95 0.20 0.91
CA VAL A 185 -5.72 0.31 0.12
C VAL A 185 -4.58 -0.29 0.91
N SER A 186 -4.03 -1.41 0.49
CA SER A 186 -2.86 -2.01 1.14
C SER A 186 -1.56 -1.56 0.48
N LEU A 187 -0.60 -1.14 1.31
CA LEU A 187 0.73 -0.73 0.85
C LEU A 187 1.65 -1.93 0.83
N ASP A 188 2.24 -2.20 -0.32
CA ASP A 188 3.21 -3.24 -0.67
C ASP A 188 2.70 -4.67 -0.52
N VAL A 189 2.44 -5.12 0.70
CA VAL A 189 1.85 -6.42 1.01
C VAL A 189 0.67 -6.20 1.94
N PRO A 190 -0.51 -6.75 1.63
CA PRO A 190 -1.64 -6.65 2.56
C PRO A 190 -1.27 -7.19 3.93
N SER A 191 -1.56 -6.44 4.99
CA SER A 191 -1.16 -6.80 6.34
C SER A 191 -1.73 -8.15 6.77
N GLY A 192 -0.85 -9.00 7.27
CA GLY A 192 -1.19 -10.39 7.63
C GLY A 192 -1.14 -11.40 6.50
N TRP A 193 -0.80 -10.97 5.27
CA TRP A 193 -0.51 -11.89 4.17
C TRP A 193 0.92 -12.40 4.26
N ASP A 194 1.13 -13.65 3.89
CA ASP A 194 2.44 -14.19 3.59
C ASP A 194 2.96 -13.61 2.27
N VAL A 195 4.21 -13.17 2.23
CA VAL A 195 4.81 -12.49 1.06
C VAL A 195 4.85 -13.39 -0.18
N GLU A 196 4.98 -14.69 0.02
CA GLU A 196 5.06 -15.69 -1.06
C GLU A 196 3.69 -16.31 -1.36
N ALA A 197 3.04 -16.87 -0.34
CA ALA A 197 1.83 -17.66 -0.49
C ALA A 197 0.54 -16.82 -0.57
N GLY A 198 0.55 -15.60 -0.03
CA GLY A 198 -0.62 -14.72 0.04
C GLY A 198 -1.47 -14.94 1.29
N SER A 199 -2.77 -14.67 1.18
CA SER A 199 -3.69 -14.72 2.33
C SER A 199 -4.19 -16.12 2.65
N SER A 200 -4.22 -16.42 3.94
CA SER A 200 -4.96 -17.54 4.52
C SER A 200 -6.13 -17.05 5.41
N GLY A 201 -6.92 -16.08 4.95
CA GLY A 201 -8.03 -15.50 5.71
C GLY A 201 -7.71 -14.12 6.32
N GLY A 202 -6.72 -13.40 5.79
CA GLY A 202 -6.39 -12.02 6.12
C GLY A 202 -7.38 -10.99 5.61
N ILE A 203 -6.98 -9.73 5.59
CA ILE A 203 -7.76 -8.64 4.97
C ILE A 203 -7.85 -8.86 3.45
N SER A 204 -8.91 -8.34 2.84
CA SER A 204 -9.13 -8.38 1.38
C SER A 204 -9.15 -6.95 0.86
N PRO A 205 -8.00 -6.38 0.46
CA PRO A 205 -7.96 -5.01 -0.01
C PRO A 205 -8.63 -4.84 -1.38
N ASP A 206 -9.23 -3.67 -1.59
CA ASP A 206 -9.76 -3.26 -2.88
C ASP A 206 -8.67 -2.77 -3.83
N VAL A 207 -7.64 -2.17 -3.26
CA VAL A 207 -6.50 -1.60 -3.98
C VAL A 207 -5.20 -2.11 -3.36
N LEU A 208 -4.29 -2.56 -4.21
CA LEU A 208 -2.92 -2.91 -3.83
C LEU A 208 -1.94 -1.93 -4.47
N VAL A 209 -1.02 -1.39 -3.68
CA VAL A 209 0.06 -0.53 -4.15
C VAL A 209 1.38 -1.24 -3.92
N SER A 210 1.92 -1.88 -4.95
CA SER A 210 3.21 -2.55 -4.88
C SER A 210 4.35 -1.56 -5.03
N LEU A 211 5.35 -1.64 -4.15
CA LEU A 211 6.53 -0.78 -4.15
C LEU A 211 7.63 -1.39 -5.01
N MET A 212 8.13 -0.63 -5.97
CA MET A 212 9.13 -1.01 -6.99
C MET A 212 8.66 -2.14 -7.92
N ALA A 213 8.24 -3.26 -7.36
CA ALA A 213 7.71 -4.43 -8.06
C ALA A 213 6.72 -5.16 -7.17
N PRO A 214 5.73 -5.87 -7.75
CA PRO A 214 4.84 -6.73 -6.98
C PRO A 214 5.61 -7.81 -6.22
N LYS A 215 5.14 -8.18 -5.02
CA LYS A 215 5.60 -9.37 -4.31
C LYS A 215 4.83 -10.59 -4.81
N GLN A 216 5.29 -11.82 -4.53
CA GLN A 216 4.65 -13.03 -5.04
C GLN A 216 3.19 -13.17 -4.60
N CYS A 217 2.87 -12.74 -3.38
CA CYS A 217 1.50 -12.72 -2.86
C CYS A 217 0.52 -11.90 -3.71
N ALA A 218 1.00 -10.93 -4.49
CA ALA A 218 0.16 -10.13 -5.37
C ALA A 218 -0.57 -10.96 -6.44
N ARG A 219 -0.10 -12.18 -6.74
CA ARG A 219 -0.80 -13.16 -7.59
C ARG A 219 -2.15 -13.60 -7.02
N ARG A 220 -2.35 -13.43 -5.72
CA ARG A 220 -3.59 -13.76 -5.00
C ARG A 220 -4.50 -12.56 -4.77
N PHE A 221 -4.06 -11.38 -5.22
CA PHE A 221 -4.86 -10.17 -5.10
C PHE A 221 -6.06 -10.22 -6.05
N LEU A 222 -7.25 -10.01 -5.50
CA LEU A 222 -8.53 -10.06 -6.23
C LEU A 222 -9.28 -8.72 -6.16
N GLY A 223 -8.62 -7.66 -5.71
CA GLY A 223 -9.22 -6.33 -5.61
C GLY A 223 -9.44 -5.65 -6.96
N ARG A 224 -9.92 -4.42 -6.92
CA ARG A 224 -10.34 -3.68 -8.13
C ARG A 224 -9.18 -3.07 -8.91
N GLN A 225 -8.12 -2.63 -8.21
CA GLN A 225 -6.99 -1.91 -8.82
C GLN A 225 -5.67 -2.35 -8.18
N HIS A 226 -4.69 -2.57 -9.03
CA HIS A 226 -3.33 -2.85 -8.61
C HIS A 226 -2.39 -1.83 -9.24
N PHE A 227 -1.66 -1.09 -8.40
CA PHE A 227 -0.67 -0.10 -8.83
C PHE A 227 0.75 -0.58 -8.55
N VAL A 228 1.67 -0.19 -9.41
CA VAL A 228 3.10 -0.21 -9.12
C VAL A 228 3.56 1.23 -8.89
N ALA A 229 4.25 1.45 -7.79
CA ALA A 229 4.70 2.76 -7.34
C ALA A 229 6.22 2.80 -7.11
N GLY A 230 6.82 3.98 -7.29
CA GLY A 230 8.24 4.18 -7.04
C GLY A 230 9.11 4.06 -8.28
N ARG A 231 8.93 4.93 -9.27
CA ARG A 231 9.75 5.07 -10.47
C ARG A 231 11.05 5.78 -10.15
N PHE A 232 12.04 5.06 -9.60
CA PHE A 232 13.34 5.65 -9.24
C PHE A 232 14.50 4.66 -9.30
N VAL A 233 14.20 3.37 -9.46
CA VAL A 233 15.22 2.31 -9.41
C VAL A 233 16.22 2.48 -10.57
N PRO A 234 17.55 2.51 -10.29
CA PRO A 234 18.57 2.64 -11.31
C PRO A 234 18.50 1.54 -12.37
N TYR A 235 18.81 1.87 -13.62
CA TYR A 235 18.72 0.92 -14.75
C TYR A 235 19.57 -0.34 -14.55
N ASP A 236 20.75 -0.21 -13.95
CA ASP A 236 21.63 -1.35 -13.69
C ASP A 236 21.03 -2.30 -12.66
N VAL A 237 20.35 -1.76 -11.64
CA VAL A 237 19.59 -2.56 -10.65
C VAL A 237 18.41 -3.25 -11.32
N GLN A 238 17.67 -2.52 -12.16
CA GLN A 238 16.57 -3.10 -12.93
C GLN A 238 17.04 -4.26 -13.81
N LYS A 239 18.18 -4.11 -14.47
CA LYS A 239 18.77 -5.14 -15.32
C LYS A 239 19.29 -6.32 -14.52
N LYS A 240 20.03 -6.07 -13.44
CA LYS A 240 20.62 -7.09 -12.58
C LYS A 240 19.56 -8.02 -11.97
N PHE A 241 18.46 -7.45 -11.52
CA PHE A 241 17.36 -8.19 -10.90
C PHE A 241 16.22 -8.51 -11.88
N GLU A 242 16.37 -8.25 -13.16
CA GLU A 242 15.34 -8.49 -14.19
C GLU A 242 13.97 -7.90 -13.80
N LEU A 243 13.93 -6.67 -13.28
CA LEU A 243 12.70 -6.09 -12.70
C LEU A 243 11.58 -5.88 -13.70
N ASN A 244 11.88 -5.66 -14.98
CA ASN A 244 10.90 -5.38 -16.02
C ASN A 244 9.82 -4.39 -15.56
N PRO A 245 10.18 -3.15 -15.16
CA PRO A 245 9.19 -2.21 -14.67
C PRO A 245 8.16 -1.92 -15.76
N PRO A 246 6.90 -1.58 -15.36
CA PRO A 246 5.92 -1.16 -16.32
C PRO A 246 6.33 0.16 -16.97
N GLU A 247 5.77 0.45 -18.14
CA GLU A 247 5.97 1.75 -18.78
C GLU A 247 5.23 2.83 -18.00
N TYR A 248 5.97 3.81 -17.48
CA TYR A 248 5.41 4.97 -16.77
C TYR A 248 5.20 6.13 -17.77
N PRO A 249 3.96 6.60 -17.96
CA PRO A 249 3.69 7.73 -18.86
C PRO A 249 4.36 9.01 -18.37
N GLY A 250 5.05 9.71 -19.25
CA GLY A 250 5.63 11.03 -18.93
C GLY A 250 6.49 11.01 -17.67
N THR A 251 6.13 11.82 -16.69
CA THR A 251 6.80 11.95 -15.38
C THR A 251 6.09 11.19 -14.25
N GLU A 252 5.09 10.37 -14.58
CA GLU A 252 4.35 9.59 -13.61
C GLU A 252 5.27 8.64 -12.82
N CYS A 253 5.03 8.53 -11.52
CA CYS A 253 5.73 7.60 -10.63
C CYS A 253 4.85 6.44 -10.16
N VAL A 254 3.60 6.40 -10.60
CA VAL A 254 2.60 5.37 -10.29
C VAL A 254 1.87 4.99 -11.56
N VAL A 255 1.72 3.68 -11.78
CA VAL A 255 0.99 3.14 -12.92
C VAL A 255 0.08 2.01 -12.48
N ALA A 256 -1.14 1.98 -13.00
CA ALA A 256 -2.04 0.84 -12.82
C ALA A 256 -1.58 -0.33 -13.69
N LEU A 257 -1.45 -1.50 -13.09
CA LEU A 257 -1.29 -2.73 -13.84
C LEU A 257 -2.65 -3.07 -14.49
N ARG A 258 -2.63 -3.27 -15.80
CA ARG A 258 -3.82 -3.69 -16.54
C ARG A 258 -3.87 -5.22 -16.55
N ALA A 259 -5.06 -5.78 -16.39
CA ALA A 259 -5.28 -7.17 -16.75
C ALA A 259 -4.89 -7.36 -18.24
N PRO A 260 -4.24 -8.45 -18.64
CA PRO A 260 -4.05 -8.76 -20.04
C PRO A 260 -5.42 -8.79 -20.75
N GLN A 261 -5.47 -8.12 -21.91
CA GLN A 261 -6.67 -8.09 -22.75
C GLN A 261 -6.86 -9.43 -23.41
#